data_65a5472db361650a3051efae48894267
#
_entry.id   65a5472db361650a3051efae48894267
#
_cell.length_a   1.000
_cell.length_b   1.000
_cell.length_c   1.000
_cell.angle_alpha   90.00
_cell.angle_beta   90.00
_cell.angle_gamma   90.00
#
_symmetry.space_group_name_H-M   'P 1'
#
loop_
_entity.id
_entity.type
_entity.pdbx_description
1 polymer ?
#
loop_
_entity_poly.entity_id
_entity_poly.type
_entity_poly.pdbx_seq_one_letter_code
_entity_poly.pdbx_strand_id
1 'polypeptide(L)'
;NTRHICNILPETAYADSLLVVEVLTPNGNWSSYPPHKHDSDNLPEESSLEETYYHRVNPPQGFAFQRVYTDDGSLDETMAVQDHDVVMVPRGYHPVGAPHGYDLYYLNVMAGPKRIWKFHNDPQHEWMVKQ
;
A
#
# COMPACT_ATOMS: atom_id res chain seq x y z
N ASN A 1 -9.00 6.80 -9.35
CA ASN A 1 -8.24 6.24 -8.21
C ASN A 1 -9.02 6.38 -6.91
N THR A 2 -10.27 5.95 -6.94
CA THR A 2 -11.13 6.00 -5.75
C THR A 2 -10.77 4.87 -4.81
N ARG A 3 -10.65 5.20 -3.52
CA ARG A 3 -10.47 4.22 -2.46
C ARG A 3 -11.08 4.75 -1.16
N HIS A 4 -11.55 3.86 -0.33
CA HIS A 4 -12.13 4.18 0.96
C HIS A 4 -11.22 3.67 2.06
N ILE A 5 -10.68 4.58 2.86
CA ILE A 5 -9.67 4.28 3.88
C ILE A 5 -10.32 4.38 5.25
N CYS A 6 -10.12 3.34 6.07
CA CYS A 6 -10.53 3.33 7.47
C CYS A 6 -9.29 3.10 8.33
N ASN A 7 -8.92 4.11 9.13
CA ASN A 7 -7.81 4.00 10.06
C ASN A 7 -8.26 3.24 11.31
N ILE A 8 -7.71 2.04 11.50
CA ILE A 8 -8.01 1.21 12.66
C ILE A 8 -7.10 1.60 13.82
N LEU A 9 -5.79 1.75 13.54
CA LEU A 9 -4.79 2.08 14.54
C LEU A 9 -3.79 3.08 13.94
N PRO A 10 -4.19 4.38 13.85
CA PRO A 10 -3.34 5.43 13.29
C PRO A 10 -2.22 5.83 14.25
N GLU A 11 -1.27 6.64 13.77
CA GLU A 11 -0.17 7.13 14.59
C GLU A 11 -0.63 7.98 15.80
N THR A 12 -1.83 8.56 15.72
CA THR A 12 -2.44 9.34 16.80
C THR A 12 -3.06 8.47 17.88
N ALA A 13 -3.27 7.16 17.64
CA ALA A 13 -3.81 6.25 18.63
C ALA A 13 -2.70 5.69 19.51
N TYR A 14 -3.06 5.33 20.76
CA TYR A 14 -2.10 4.70 21.67
C TYR A 14 -1.90 3.23 21.28
N ALA A 15 -0.66 2.89 20.92
CA ALA A 15 -0.25 1.53 20.64
C ALA A 15 1.27 1.42 20.76
N ASP A 16 1.76 0.21 20.96
CA ASP A 16 3.19 -0.02 21.13
C ASP A 16 3.95 0.12 19.80
N SER A 17 3.56 -0.61 18.79
CA SER A 17 4.39 -0.74 17.58
C SER A 17 3.63 -0.60 16.28
N LEU A 18 2.39 -1.07 16.19
CA LEU A 18 1.71 -1.24 14.90
C LEU A 18 0.94 -0.01 14.46
N LEU A 19 0.94 0.21 13.15
CA LEU A 19 -0.04 1.04 12.44
C LEU A 19 -0.91 0.10 11.64
N VAL A 20 -2.24 0.25 11.72
CA VAL A 20 -3.18 -0.62 11.03
C VAL A 20 -4.23 0.21 10.32
N VAL A 21 -4.43 -0.09 9.05
CA VAL A 21 -5.44 0.58 8.22
C VAL A 21 -6.09 -0.46 7.30
N GLU A 22 -7.38 -0.30 7.05
CA GLU A 22 -8.06 -1.09 6.03
C GLU A 22 -8.53 -0.19 4.89
N VAL A 23 -8.53 -0.73 3.69
CA VAL A 23 -8.86 0.02 2.47
C VAL A 23 -9.76 -0.82 1.59
N LEU A 24 -10.84 -0.21 1.12
CA LEU A 24 -11.69 -0.76 0.07
C LEU A 24 -11.40 -0.01 -1.22
N THR A 25 -10.96 -0.73 -2.25
CA THR A 25 -10.71 -0.19 -3.59
C THR A 25 -11.78 -0.74 -4.53
N PRO A 26 -12.76 0.09 -4.93
CA PRO A 26 -13.79 -0.36 -5.86
C PRO A 26 -13.19 -0.81 -7.18
N ASN A 27 -13.87 -1.72 -7.86
CA ASN A 27 -13.39 -2.26 -9.13
C ASN A 27 -13.05 -1.15 -10.12
N GLY A 28 -12.02 -1.39 -10.93
CA GLY A 28 -11.52 -0.43 -11.92
C GLY A 28 -10.66 0.69 -11.35
N ASN A 29 -10.36 0.68 -10.05
CA ASN A 29 -9.57 1.73 -9.40
C ASN A 29 -8.21 1.22 -8.93
N TRP A 30 -7.30 2.15 -8.71
CA TRP A 30 -5.97 1.90 -8.15
C TRP A 30 -5.88 2.47 -6.74
N SER A 31 -5.04 1.86 -5.93
CA SER A 31 -4.81 2.22 -4.54
C SER A 31 -3.31 2.20 -4.25
N SER A 32 -2.87 2.85 -3.18
CA SER A 32 -1.46 3.14 -2.95
C SER A 32 -0.86 3.82 -4.20
N TYR A 33 -1.62 4.74 -4.74
CA TYR A 33 -1.38 5.33 -6.05
C TYR A 33 -1.61 6.86 -5.99
N PRO A 34 -0.71 7.70 -6.51
CA PRO A 34 0.52 7.33 -7.24
C PRO A 34 1.44 6.48 -6.37
N PRO A 35 2.34 5.72 -7.00
CA PRO A 35 3.26 4.86 -6.25
C PRO A 35 4.04 5.63 -5.19
N HIS A 36 4.08 5.11 -3.96
CA HIS A 36 4.80 5.70 -2.85
C HIS A 36 5.56 4.64 -2.06
N LYS A 37 6.54 5.09 -1.27
CA LYS A 37 7.33 4.22 -0.40
C LYS A 37 7.51 4.86 0.98
N HIS A 38 7.83 4.04 1.97
CA HIS A 38 8.14 4.46 3.33
C HIS A 38 9.15 3.47 3.92
N ASP A 39 10.36 3.47 3.36
CA ASP A 39 11.41 2.51 3.69
C ASP A 39 12.71 3.17 4.12
N SER A 40 12.72 4.48 4.32
CA SER A 40 13.89 5.25 4.75
C SER A 40 13.57 6.07 6.00
N ASP A 41 14.49 6.06 6.94
CA ASP A 41 14.38 6.89 8.15
C ASP A 41 14.93 8.29 7.82
N ASN A 42 14.07 9.12 7.25
CA ASN A 42 14.39 10.46 6.77
C ASN A 42 13.27 11.46 7.12
N LEU A 43 12.89 11.49 8.40
CA LEU A 43 11.84 12.41 8.86
C LEU A 43 12.29 13.87 8.71
N PRO A 44 11.35 14.79 8.39
CA PRO A 44 9.90 14.60 8.27
C PRO A 44 9.42 14.15 6.87
N GLU A 45 10.31 13.92 5.92
CA GLU A 45 9.95 13.60 4.54
C GLU A 45 9.45 12.16 4.37
N GLU A 46 10.07 11.23 5.07
CA GLU A 46 9.77 9.81 4.95
C GLU A 46 10.05 9.10 6.27
N SER A 47 9.24 8.12 6.62
CA SER A 47 9.49 7.21 7.74
C SER A 47 9.84 5.81 7.23
N SER A 48 10.51 5.03 8.06
CA SER A 48 10.86 3.66 7.74
C SER A 48 9.82 2.71 8.35
N LEU A 49 9.03 2.07 7.49
CA LEU A 49 7.99 1.12 7.88
C LEU A 49 8.02 -0.07 6.92
N GLU A 50 8.04 -1.26 7.48
CA GLU A 50 7.70 -2.46 6.73
C GLU A 50 6.18 -2.59 6.71
N GLU A 51 5.66 -3.21 5.65
CA GLU A 51 4.22 -3.30 5.45
C GLU A 51 3.82 -4.67 4.94
N THR A 52 2.64 -5.13 5.37
CA THR A 52 1.97 -6.29 4.77
C THR A 52 0.60 -5.86 4.29
N TYR A 53 0.15 -6.50 3.19
CA TYR A 53 -1.19 -6.39 2.65
C TYR A 53 -1.86 -7.75 2.78
N TYR A 54 -2.92 -7.85 3.57
CA TYR A 54 -3.82 -9.00 3.53
C TYR A 54 -4.99 -8.66 2.63
N HIS A 55 -5.10 -9.35 1.49
CA HIS A 55 -6.07 -9.04 0.44
C HIS A 55 -7.33 -9.90 0.51
N ARG A 56 -8.47 -9.27 0.26
CA ARG A 56 -9.74 -9.95 -0.03
C ARG A 56 -10.27 -9.42 -1.34
N VAL A 57 -10.76 -10.33 -2.18
CA VAL A 57 -11.29 -10.00 -3.52
C VAL A 57 -12.74 -10.45 -3.59
N ASN A 58 -13.61 -9.59 -4.11
CA ASN A 58 -15.04 -9.89 -4.25
C ASN A 58 -15.51 -9.60 -5.70
N PRO A 59 -16.06 -10.59 -6.42
CA PRO A 59 -16.24 -12.01 -6.06
C PRO A 59 -14.91 -12.76 -5.86
N PRO A 60 -14.90 -13.85 -5.06
CA PRO A 60 -13.63 -14.44 -4.60
C PRO A 60 -12.81 -15.17 -5.67
N GLN A 61 -13.35 -15.44 -6.84
CA GLN A 61 -12.58 -15.99 -7.96
C GLN A 61 -11.76 -14.95 -8.69
N GLY A 62 -11.88 -13.68 -8.33
CA GLY A 62 -11.19 -12.56 -8.96
C GLY A 62 -9.73 -12.45 -8.56
N PHE A 63 -9.11 -11.39 -9.03
CA PHE A 63 -7.70 -11.11 -8.75
C PHE A 63 -7.45 -9.60 -8.81
N ALA A 64 -6.28 -9.20 -8.34
CA ALA A 64 -5.74 -7.85 -8.47
C ALA A 64 -4.27 -7.95 -8.88
N PHE A 65 -3.66 -6.82 -9.26
CA PHE A 65 -2.23 -6.76 -9.51
C PHE A 65 -1.58 -5.80 -8.53
N GLN A 66 -0.48 -6.25 -7.94
CA GLN A 66 0.35 -5.39 -7.09
C GLN A 66 1.79 -5.45 -7.57
N ARG A 67 2.41 -4.29 -7.71
CA ARG A 67 3.82 -4.17 -8.04
C ARG A 67 4.57 -3.66 -6.82
N VAL A 68 5.73 -4.25 -6.54
CA VAL A 68 6.67 -3.79 -5.52
C VAL A 68 8.00 -3.55 -6.21
N TYR A 69 8.50 -2.32 -6.18
CA TYR A 69 9.71 -1.99 -6.92
C TYR A 69 10.52 -0.89 -6.23
N THR A 70 11.83 -0.89 -6.47
CA THR A 70 12.77 0.09 -5.95
C THR A 70 13.31 0.98 -7.05
N ASP A 71 13.86 2.15 -6.68
CA ASP A 71 14.44 3.11 -7.64
C ASP A 71 15.57 2.49 -8.46
N ASP A 72 16.38 1.65 -7.84
CA ASP A 72 17.52 1.01 -8.50
C ASP A 72 17.17 -0.27 -9.27
N GLY A 73 15.91 -0.70 -9.19
CA GLY A 73 15.47 -1.92 -9.87
C GLY A 73 15.94 -3.22 -9.24
N SER A 74 16.59 -3.17 -8.08
CA SER A 74 17.04 -4.39 -7.38
C SER A 74 15.88 -5.26 -6.90
N LEU A 75 14.72 -4.64 -6.72
CA LEU A 75 13.45 -5.32 -6.48
C LEU A 75 12.45 -4.76 -7.48
N ASP A 76 11.83 -5.62 -8.27
CA ASP A 76 10.74 -5.24 -9.18
C ASP A 76 9.91 -6.48 -9.49
N GLU A 77 8.87 -6.68 -8.69
CA GLU A 77 7.97 -7.83 -8.78
C GLU A 77 6.55 -7.36 -9.01
N THR A 78 5.89 -7.93 -10.00
CA THR A 78 4.46 -7.73 -10.23
C THR A 78 3.75 -9.05 -9.97
N MET A 79 2.77 -9.01 -9.07
CA MET A 79 2.13 -10.21 -8.57
C MET A 79 0.64 -10.19 -8.88
N ALA A 80 0.13 -11.34 -9.32
CA ALA A 80 -1.30 -11.59 -9.32
C ALA A 80 -1.72 -11.92 -7.88
N VAL A 81 -2.62 -11.12 -7.35
CA VAL A 81 -3.12 -11.25 -5.98
C VAL A 81 -4.50 -11.90 -6.03
N GLN A 82 -4.69 -12.96 -5.28
CA GLN A 82 -5.96 -13.66 -5.15
C GLN A 82 -6.57 -13.44 -3.76
N ASP A 83 -7.82 -13.84 -3.61
CA ASP A 83 -8.50 -13.73 -2.34
C ASP A 83 -7.75 -14.49 -1.24
N HIS A 84 -7.55 -13.85 -0.08
CA HIS A 84 -6.77 -14.31 1.06
C HIS A 84 -5.24 -14.26 0.90
N ASP A 85 -4.72 -13.71 -0.20
CA ASP A 85 -3.27 -13.58 -0.34
C ASP A 85 -2.70 -12.48 0.55
N VAL A 86 -1.47 -12.70 0.99
CA VAL A 86 -0.68 -11.69 1.71
C VAL A 86 0.50 -11.27 0.84
N VAL A 87 0.64 -9.97 0.64
CA VAL A 87 1.81 -9.38 -0.02
C VAL A 87 2.70 -8.75 1.03
N MET A 88 3.97 -9.13 1.03
CA MET A 88 4.98 -8.54 1.91
C MET A 88 5.69 -7.41 1.16
N VAL A 89 5.77 -6.25 1.80
CA VAL A 89 6.45 -5.07 1.27
C VAL A 89 7.59 -4.69 2.22
N PRO A 90 8.76 -5.31 2.07
CA PRO A 90 9.90 -4.98 2.93
C PRO A 90 10.49 -3.62 2.61
N ARG A 91 10.40 -3.19 1.37
CA ARG A 91 10.88 -1.89 0.88
C ARG A 91 10.26 -1.60 -0.48
N GLY A 92 10.38 -0.36 -0.93
CA GLY A 92 10.00 0.05 -2.28
C GLY A 92 8.58 0.59 -2.40
N TYR A 93 8.28 1.02 -3.61
CA TYR A 93 6.95 1.47 -4.01
C TYR A 93 6.04 0.27 -4.21
N HIS A 94 4.73 0.42 -3.92
CA HIS A 94 3.86 -0.77 -3.86
C HIS A 94 2.42 -0.51 -4.31
N PRO A 95 2.20 0.06 -5.50
CA PRO A 95 0.85 0.31 -6.00
C PRO A 95 0.08 -0.99 -6.24
N VAL A 96 -1.25 -0.92 -6.11
CA VAL A 96 -2.13 -2.06 -6.35
C VAL A 96 -3.34 -1.62 -7.17
N GLY A 97 -3.73 -2.45 -8.15
CA GLY A 97 -4.85 -2.17 -9.03
C GLY A 97 -5.93 -3.23 -8.94
N ALA A 98 -7.18 -2.77 -8.75
CA ALA A 98 -8.37 -3.62 -8.78
C ALA A 98 -8.92 -3.61 -10.21
N PRO A 99 -8.96 -4.75 -10.92
CA PRO A 99 -9.48 -4.77 -12.27
C PRO A 99 -10.98 -4.56 -12.31
N HIS A 100 -11.49 -4.21 -13.48
CA HIS A 100 -12.93 -4.06 -13.69
C HIS A 100 -13.67 -5.33 -13.25
N GLY A 101 -14.72 -5.16 -12.47
CA GLY A 101 -15.59 -6.25 -12.04
C GLY A 101 -15.26 -6.84 -10.68
N TYR A 102 -14.09 -6.55 -10.12
CA TYR A 102 -13.66 -7.11 -8.82
C TYR A 102 -13.32 -6.02 -7.84
N ASP A 103 -14.03 -5.99 -6.70
CA ASP A 103 -13.70 -5.09 -5.61
C ASP A 103 -12.56 -5.66 -4.79
N LEU A 104 -11.64 -4.82 -4.38
CA LEU A 104 -10.47 -5.20 -3.61
C LEU A 104 -10.53 -4.57 -2.23
N TYR A 105 -10.39 -5.42 -1.22
CA TYR A 105 -10.16 -5.01 0.16
C TYR A 105 -8.76 -5.42 0.58
N TYR A 106 -8.07 -4.59 1.34
CA TYR A 106 -6.87 -5.04 2.02
C TYR A 106 -6.74 -4.47 3.42
N LEU A 107 -6.14 -5.26 4.30
CA LEU A 107 -5.73 -4.85 5.62
C LEU A 107 -4.23 -4.61 5.59
N ASN A 108 -3.83 -3.38 5.88
CA ASN A 108 -2.43 -3.01 6.01
C ASN A 108 -1.99 -3.08 7.46
N VAL A 109 -0.87 -3.73 7.69
CA VAL A 109 -0.17 -3.71 8.97
C VAL A 109 1.24 -3.22 8.72
N MET A 110 1.61 -2.14 9.40
CA MET A 110 2.92 -1.51 9.25
C MET A 110 3.65 -1.46 10.59
N ALA A 111 4.97 -1.63 10.54
CA ALA A 111 5.83 -1.51 11.72
C ALA A 111 7.20 -0.98 11.33
N GLY A 112 7.82 -0.23 12.22
CA GLY A 112 9.15 0.32 12.03
C GLY A 112 9.70 0.93 13.32
N PRO A 113 10.87 1.56 13.26
CA PRO A 113 11.49 2.15 14.46
C PRO A 113 10.63 3.18 15.16
N LYS A 114 9.77 3.89 14.42
CA LYS A 114 8.86 4.89 14.95
C LYS A 114 7.46 4.70 14.39
N ARG A 115 6.45 4.89 15.21
CA ARG A 115 5.04 4.84 14.80
C ARG A 115 4.61 6.14 14.14
N ILE A 116 5.23 6.47 13.01
CA ILE A 116 4.94 7.66 12.20
C ILE A 116 4.81 7.21 10.75
N TRP A 117 3.76 7.64 10.07
CA TRP A 117 3.50 7.28 8.68
C TRP A 117 3.73 8.50 7.79
N LYS A 118 4.91 8.58 7.19
CA LYS A 118 5.29 9.57 6.18
C LYS A 118 5.83 8.83 4.98
N PHE A 119 5.27 9.08 3.81
CA PHE A 119 5.64 8.39 2.60
C PHE A 119 6.18 9.36 1.54
N HIS A 120 7.01 8.82 0.67
CA HIS A 120 7.64 9.51 -0.44
C HIS A 120 7.05 9.00 -1.76
N ASN A 121 6.49 9.89 -2.56
CA ASN A 121 5.95 9.54 -3.87
C ASN A 121 7.07 9.32 -4.88
N ASP A 122 6.87 8.36 -5.79
CA ASP A 122 7.77 8.17 -6.91
C ASP A 122 7.76 9.44 -7.78
N PRO A 123 8.91 10.13 -7.96
CA PRO A 123 8.97 11.39 -8.70
C PRO A 123 8.46 11.28 -10.15
N GLN A 124 8.59 10.12 -10.77
CA GLN A 124 8.11 9.91 -12.15
C GLN A 124 6.59 9.91 -12.26
N HIS A 125 5.89 9.63 -11.17
CA HIS A 125 4.45 9.49 -11.14
C HIS A 125 3.74 10.54 -10.28
N GLU A 126 4.49 11.37 -9.59
CA GLU A 126 3.98 12.37 -8.66
C GLU A 126 3.10 13.43 -9.34
N TRP A 127 3.28 13.64 -10.63
CA TRP A 127 2.47 14.60 -11.40
C TRP A 127 0.98 14.35 -11.28
N MET A 128 0.57 13.10 -11.02
CA MET A 128 -0.84 12.74 -10.87
C MET A 128 -1.52 13.38 -9.65
N VAL A 129 -0.76 13.76 -8.64
CA VAL A 129 -1.28 14.43 -7.44
C VAL A 129 -1.76 15.84 -7.75
N LYS A 130 -1.19 16.46 -8.79
CA LYS A 130 -1.45 17.85 -9.15
C LYS A 130 -2.57 18.05 -10.16
N GLN A 131 -3.23 16.97 -10.54
CA GLN A 131 -4.37 17.05 -11.47
C GLN A 131 -5.66 17.49 -10.77
#